data_4d4e0ad2ca5f5e44c8fd05c7620ad408
#
_entry.id   4d4e0ad2ca5f5e44c8fd05c7620ad408
#
_cell.length_a   1.000
_cell.length_b   1.000
_cell.length_c   1.000
_cell.angle_alpha   90.00
_cell.angle_beta   90.00
_cell.angle_gamma   90.00
#
_symmetry.space_group_name_H-M   'P 1'
#
loop_
_entity.id
_entity.type
_entity.pdbx_description
1 polymer ?
#
loop_
_entity_poly.entity_id
_entity_poly.type
_entity_poly.pdbx_seq_one_letter_code
_entity_poly.pdbx_strand_id
1 'polypeptide(L)'
;MKVSITTPVWGCSAENLIAIAKMAEDSGIYAILSPEVPPYSGLSNASLMANHTSNTLVGTWIANIYLRHPVLCAAESMTIQEFSNDRLLLGLGAVSYTHLRAHETER
;
A
#
# COMPACT_ATOMS: atom_id res chain seq x y z
N MET A 1 -1.10 -17.98 13.96
CA MET A 1 -1.15 -17.80 12.50
C MET A 1 -1.23 -16.31 12.17
N LYS A 2 -0.46 -15.89 11.20
CA LYS A 2 -0.47 -14.48 10.77
C LYS A 2 -1.41 -14.33 9.58
N VAL A 3 -2.35 -13.40 9.69
CA VAL A 3 -3.33 -13.14 8.63
C VAL A 3 -3.17 -11.69 8.20
N SER A 4 -3.02 -11.48 6.90
CA SER A 4 -2.95 -10.15 6.30
C SER A 4 -4.14 -9.93 5.38
N ILE A 5 -4.54 -8.70 5.22
CA ILE A 5 -5.62 -8.34 4.31
C ILE A 5 -5.15 -7.28 3.31
N THR A 6 -5.82 -7.23 2.16
CA THR A 6 -5.65 -6.14 1.22
C THR A 6 -6.89 -5.24 1.28
N THR A 7 -6.69 -3.94 1.09
CA THR A 7 -7.79 -3.00 1.02
C THR A 7 -8.44 -3.06 -0.38
N PRO A 8 -9.68 -2.55 -0.51
CA PRO A 8 -10.32 -2.52 -1.82
C PRO A 8 -9.52 -1.72 -2.86
N VAL A 9 -9.61 -2.15 -4.11
CA VAL A 9 -8.92 -1.50 -5.23
C VAL A 9 -9.65 -0.22 -5.64
N TRP A 10 -10.97 -0.25 -5.65
CA TRP A 10 -11.80 0.84 -6.12
C TRP A 10 -12.80 1.29 -5.07
N GLY A 11 -13.18 2.56 -5.15
CA GLY A 11 -14.30 3.08 -4.37
C GLY A 11 -14.05 3.18 -2.87
N CYS A 12 -12.80 3.16 -2.44
CA CYS A 12 -12.46 3.26 -1.02
C CYS A 12 -12.08 4.70 -0.69
N SER A 13 -12.96 5.41 0.00
CA SER A 13 -12.67 6.75 0.48
C SER A 13 -11.61 6.72 1.59
N ALA A 14 -11.00 7.86 1.87
CA ALA A 14 -10.08 7.97 3.00
C ALA A 14 -10.72 7.56 4.32
N GLU A 15 -11.97 7.96 4.54
CA GLU A 15 -12.72 7.59 5.75
C GLU A 15 -12.90 6.07 5.85
N ASN A 16 -13.25 5.43 4.75
CA ASN A 16 -13.41 3.98 4.72
C ASN A 16 -12.08 3.27 4.94
N LEU A 17 -11.01 3.78 4.36
CA LEU A 17 -9.68 3.21 4.54
C LEU A 17 -9.26 3.26 6.00
N ILE A 18 -9.49 4.40 6.66
CA ILE A 18 -9.19 4.56 8.09
C ILE A 18 -10.02 3.59 8.92
N ALA A 19 -11.30 3.45 8.62
CA ALA A 19 -12.18 2.53 9.33
C ALA A 19 -11.72 1.07 9.18
N ILE A 20 -11.35 0.68 7.97
CA ILE A 20 -10.82 -0.67 7.70
C ILE A 20 -9.55 -0.90 8.51
N ALA A 21 -8.65 0.07 8.53
CA ALA A 21 -7.39 -0.05 9.25
C ALA A 21 -7.61 -0.23 10.75
N LYS A 22 -8.50 0.55 11.34
CA LYS A 22 -8.82 0.45 12.76
C LYS A 22 -9.48 -0.88 13.11
N MET A 23 -10.43 -1.32 12.30
CA MET A 23 -11.09 -2.60 12.51
C MET A 23 -10.11 -3.76 12.41
N ALA A 24 -9.22 -3.71 11.43
CA ALA A 24 -8.20 -4.74 11.23
C ALA A 24 -7.24 -4.80 12.41
N GLU A 25 -6.80 -3.65 12.90
CA GLU A 25 -5.92 -3.59 14.07
C GLU A 25 -6.62 -4.16 15.31
N ASP A 26 -7.86 -3.78 15.54
CA ASP A 26 -8.64 -4.28 16.68
C ASP A 26 -8.88 -5.79 16.60
N SER A 27 -8.90 -6.33 15.38
CA SER A 27 -9.09 -7.77 15.16
C SER A 27 -7.79 -8.57 15.17
N GLY A 28 -6.65 -7.93 15.40
CA GLY A 28 -5.37 -8.63 15.46
C GLY A 28 -4.79 -9.00 14.10
N ILE A 29 -5.18 -8.32 13.03
CA ILE A 29 -4.64 -8.54 11.69
C ILE A 29 -3.14 -8.18 11.69
N TYR A 30 -2.33 -9.05 11.10
CA TYR A 30 -0.88 -8.88 11.05
C TYR A 30 -0.45 -7.69 10.18
N ALA A 31 -1.00 -7.59 8.97
CA ALA A 31 -0.67 -6.52 8.05
C ALA A 31 -1.87 -6.11 7.21
N ILE A 32 -1.95 -4.82 6.92
CA ILE A 32 -2.96 -4.25 6.03
C ILE A 32 -2.24 -3.69 4.83
N LEU A 33 -2.54 -4.21 3.66
CA LEU A 33 -1.79 -3.90 2.45
C LEU A 33 -2.69 -3.22 1.43
N SER A 34 -2.19 -2.13 0.85
CA SER A 34 -2.91 -1.39 -0.18
C SER A 34 -2.40 -1.75 -1.56
N PRO A 35 -3.27 -2.11 -2.50
CA PRO A 35 -2.88 -2.20 -3.89
C PRO A 35 -2.60 -0.81 -4.45
N GLU A 36 -1.84 -0.77 -5.54
CA GLU A 36 -1.56 0.47 -6.24
C GLU A 36 -2.09 0.38 -7.66
N VAL A 37 -3.27 0.95 -7.85
CA VAL A 37 -3.92 1.00 -9.16
C VAL A 37 -4.32 2.44 -9.40
N PRO A 38 -3.76 3.12 -10.40
CA PRO A 38 -4.11 4.51 -10.66
C PRO A 38 -5.62 4.71 -10.75
N PRO A 39 -6.14 5.80 -10.18
CA PRO A 39 -5.41 6.97 -9.68
C PRO A 39 -4.94 6.86 -8.22
N TYR A 40 -5.05 5.70 -7.59
CA TYR A 40 -4.73 5.53 -6.18
C TYR A 40 -3.27 5.16 -5.97
N SER A 41 -2.66 5.73 -4.93
CA SER A 41 -1.28 5.46 -4.55
C SER A 41 -1.23 4.51 -3.35
N GLY A 42 -0.58 3.37 -3.52
CA GLY A 42 -0.43 2.40 -2.45
C GLY A 42 0.36 2.94 -1.26
N LEU A 43 1.45 3.66 -1.52
CA LEU A 43 2.26 4.24 -0.44
C LEU A 43 1.53 5.36 0.30
N SER A 44 0.76 6.19 -0.40
CA SER A 44 -0.05 7.21 0.25
C SER A 44 -1.12 6.57 1.14
N ASN A 45 -1.75 5.51 0.66
CA ASN A 45 -2.72 4.77 1.46
C ASN A 45 -2.07 4.12 2.68
N ALA A 46 -0.88 3.54 2.51
CA ALA A 46 -0.13 2.97 3.64
C ALA A 46 0.19 4.03 4.68
N SER A 47 0.59 5.23 4.23
CA SER A 47 0.86 6.36 5.11
C SER A 47 -0.38 6.75 5.93
N LEU A 48 -1.52 6.84 5.26
CA LEU A 48 -2.78 7.18 5.92
C LEU A 48 -3.15 6.13 6.98
N MET A 49 -3.03 4.85 6.63
CA MET A 49 -3.31 3.77 7.57
C MET A 49 -2.34 3.77 8.75
N ALA A 50 -1.06 4.06 8.49
CA ALA A 50 -0.05 4.13 9.54
C ALA A 50 -0.38 5.21 10.58
N ASN A 51 -0.92 6.33 10.14
CA ASN A 51 -1.28 7.44 11.03
C ASN A 51 -2.48 7.13 11.93
N HIS A 52 -3.25 6.12 11.59
CA HIS A 52 -4.47 5.76 12.33
C HIS A 52 -4.39 4.41 13.00
N THR A 53 -3.21 3.81 13.05
CA THR A 53 -2.95 2.53 13.73
C THR A 53 -1.70 2.66 14.59
N SER A 54 -1.46 1.67 15.45
CA SER A 54 -0.34 1.71 16.39
C SER A 54 0.56 0.48 16.31
N ASN A 55 0.02 -0.68 16.00
CA ASN A 55 0.76 -1.94 16.10
C ASN A 55 0.76 -2.79 14.85
N THR A 56 -0.30 -2.74 14.05
CA THR A 56 -0.39 -3.55 12.84
C THR A 56 0.58 -3.05 11.78
N LEU A 57 1.11 -3.95 10.98
CA LEU A 57 1.93 -3.56 9.84
C LEU A 57 1.02 -2.96 8.76
N VAL A 58 1.54 -1.96 8.07
CA VAL A 58 0.85 -1.32 6.96
C VAL A 58 1.78 -1.33 5.75
N GLY A 59 1.23 -1.44 4.56
CA GLY A 59 2.11 -1.46 3.41
C GLY A 59 1.39 -1.56 2.09
N THR A 60 2.13 -2.07 1.11
CA THR A 60 1.65 -2.17 -0.27
C THR A 60 1.66 -3.62 -0.75
N TRP A 61 0.68 -3.94 -1.56
CA TRP A 61 0.59 -5.20 -2.28
C TRP A 61 -0.08 -4.95 -3.64
N ILE A 62 0.68 -4.49 -4.53
CA ILE A 62 2.09 -4.09 -4.58
C ILE A 62 2.21 -2.61 -4.93
N ALA A 63 3.35 -1.98 -4.61
CA ALA A 63 3.72 -0.70 -5.18
C ALA A 63 4.33 -0.98 -6.55
N ASN A 64 3.84 -0.29 -7.58
CA ASN A 64 4.27 -0.55 -8.95
C ASN A 64 5.59 0.12 -9.24
N ILE A 65 6.59 -0.67 -9.63
CA ILE A 65 7.95 -0.18 -9.87
C ILE A 65 8.04 0.77 -11.07
N TYR A 66 7.03 0.77 -11.95
CA TYR A 66 7.03 1.65 -13.13
C TYR A 66 6.41 3.01 -12.86
N LEU A 67 5.77 3.20 -11.69
CA LEU A 67 5.03 4.45 -11.42
C LEU A 67 5.87 5.52 -10.78
N ARG A 68 7.02 5.17 -10.21
CA ARG A 68 7.85 6.15 -9.52
C ARG A 68 9.33 5.79 -9.63
N HIS A 69 10.15 6.82 -9.59
CA HIS A 69 11.59 6.63 -9.57
C HIS A 69 12.02 5.86 -8.32
N PRO A 70 12.99 4.94 -8.41
CA PRO A 70 13.45 4.18 -7.24
C PRO A 70 13.87 5.05 -6.05
N VAL A 71 14.51 6.19 -6.31
CA VAL A 71 14.91 7.10 -5.24
C VAL A 71 13.70 7.67 -4.51
N LEU A 72 12.65 8.02 -5.24
CA LEU A 72 11.41 8.51 -4.63
C LEU A 72 10.73 7.41 -3.82
N CYS A 73 10.68 6.20 -4.36
CA CYS A 73 10.11 5.06 -3.65
C CYS A 73 10.84 4.80 -2.33
N ALA A 74 12.17 4.84 -2.35
CA ALA A 74 12.98 4.67 -1.15
C ALA A 74 12.72 5.80 -0.14
N ALA A 75 12.67 7.04 -0.60
CA ALA A 75 12.42 8.19 0.26
C ALA A 75 11.06 8.12 0.93
N GLU A 76 10.02 7.80 0.16
CA GLU A 76 8.67 7.65 0.71
C GLU A 76 8.61 6.51 1.74
N SER A 77 9.24 5.40 1.43
CA SER A 77 9.25 4.23 2.31
C SER A 77 9.98 4.52 3.62
N MET A 78 11.13 5.18 3.55
CA MET A 78 11.88 5.52 4.75
C MET A 78 11.13 6.53 5.62
N THR A 79 10.44 7.47 5.00
CA THR A 79 9.63 8.44 5.73
C THR A 79 8.51 7.73 6.50
N ILE A 80 7.81 6.80 5.84
CA ILE A 80 6.74 6.03 6.49
C ILE A 80 7.31 5.15 7.61
N GLN A 81 8.46 4.52 7.39
CA GLN A 81 9.12 3.70 8.42
C GLN A 81 9.40 4.52 9.67
N GLU A 82 9.89 5.74 9.50
CA GLU A 82 10.22 6.58 10.63
C GLU A 82 8.99 6.93 11.46
N PHE A 83 7.96 7.49 10.85
CA PHE A 83 6.81 7.94 11.65
C PHE A 83 5.89 6.78 12.09
N SER A 84 6.00 5.62 11.47
CA SER A 84 5.19 4.45 11.84
C SER A 84 5.86 3.52 12.84
N ASN A 85 7.05 3.85 13.33
CA ASN A 85 7.85 2.98 14.19
C ASN A 85 8.15 1.64 13.50
N ASP A 86 8.67 1.71 12.29
CA ASP A 86 9.13 0.57 11.50
C ASP A 86 8.02 -0.44 11.16
N ARG A 87 6.81 0.05 10.92
CA ARG A 87 5.67 -0.82 10.60
C ARG A 87 5.36 -0.91 9.11
N LEU A 88 6.16 -0.32 8.23
CA LEU A 88 5.92 -0.43 6.79
C LEU A 88 6.38 -1.78 6.26
N LEU A 89 5.52 -2.43 5.52
CA LEU A 89 5.83 -3.63 4.74
C LEU A 89 5.70 -3.27 3.26
N LEU A 90 6.84 -3.05 2.61
CA LEU A 90 6.87 -2.61 1.22
C LEU A 90 6.86 -3.79 0.27
N GLY A 91 5.75 -4.00 -0.41
CA GLY A 91 5.65 -4.96 -1.51
C GLY A 91 5.83 -4.26 -2.84
N LEU A 92 6.76 -4.74 -3.65
CA LEU A 92 7.09 -4.18 -4.96
C LEU A 92 6.75 -5.16 -6.07
N GLY A 93 6.32 -4.65 -7.22
CA GLY A 93 6.05 -5.48 -8.36
C GLY A 93 5.67 -4.66 -9.59
N ALA A 94 5.36 -5.35 -10.68
CA ALA A 94 5.04 -4.74 -11.96
C ALA A 94 3.75 -5.28 -12.58
N VAL A 95 3.04 -6.15 -11.88
CA VAL A 95 1.93 -6.93 -12.43
C VAL A 95 0.81 -6.07 -12.98
N SER A 96 0.49 -4.96 -12.32
CA SER A 96 -0.60 -4.08 -12.71
C SER A 96 -0.45 -3.47 -14.09
N TYR A 97 0.77 -3.43 -14.63
CA TYR A 97 1.07 -2.80 -15.91
C TYR A 97 1.41 -3.75 -17.02
N THR A 98 1.47 -5.03 -16.75
CA THR A 98 1.79 -6.03 -17.77
C THR A 98 0.90 -5.91 -18.99
N HIS A 99 -0.39 -5.75 -18.77
CA HIS A 99 -1.37 -5.65 -19.84
C HIS A 99 -1.19 -4.39 -20.69
N LEU A 100 -0.96 -3.24 -20.06
CA LEU A 100 -0.73 -1.99 -20.75
C LEU A 100 0.57 -2.03 -21.56
N ARG A 101 1.62 -2.63 -21.02
CA ARG A 101 2.88 -2.77 -21.73
C ARG A 101 2.75 -3.63 -22.95
N ALA A 102 1.95 -4.68 -22.90
CA ALA A 102 1.70 -5.53 -24.05
C ALA A 102 1.07 -4.73 -25.19
N HIS A 103 0.14 -3.84 -24.89
CA HIS A 103 -0.48 -2.96 -25.88
C HIS A 103 0.53 -1.98 -26.49
N GLU A 104 1.40 -1.43 -25.66
CA GLU A 104 2.44 -0.52 -26.12
C GLU A 104 3.41 -1.17 -27.10
N THR A 105 3.77 -2.40 -26.84
CA THR A 105 4.75 -3.10 -27.69
C THR A 105 4.18 -3.53 -29.02
N GLU A 106 2.89 -3.58 -29.18
CA GLU A 106 2.23 -3.92 -30.44
C GLU A 106 2.17 -2.77 -31.44
N ARG A 107 2.54 -1.58 -31.02
CA ARG A 107 2.61 -0.41 -31.91
C ARG A 107 3.92 -0.41 -32.68
#